data_86d6217aa36b943a60c15f8fd4cc0e6d
#
_entry.id   86d6217aa36b943a60c15f8fd4cc0e6d
#
_cell.length_a   1.000
_cell.length_b   1.000
_cell.length_c   1.000
_cell.angle_alpha   90.00
_cell.angle_beta   90.00
_cell.angle_gamma   90.00
#
_symmetry.space_group_name_H-M   'P 1'
#
loop_
_entity.id
_entity.type
_entity.pdbx_description
1 polymer ?
#
loop_
_entity_poly.entity_id
_entity_poly.type
_entity_poly.pdbx_seq_one_letter_code
_entity_poly.pdbx_strand_id
1 'polypeptide(L)'
;GVPQLTLETGSDDQVVDYMSGSGNSTLSFNYTVQSKDATSDLDYVSTSALALNSGSIKDGAGNAATLTLPSPGAAGSLGAVKGLVIDGTTAKITNVTSPKFNGFYKAGEVLVITVNFSEVVTVSGVPQLTLETGSNDRAINYVSGSGSSTLSFKYTVQSGDASSDLDYTSTS
;
A
#
# COMPACT_ATOMS: atom_id res chain seq x y z
N GLY A 1 15.08 21.25 -21.54
CA GLY A 1 14.27 20.57 -20.54
C GLY A 1 12.81 20.99 -20.64
N VAL A 2 11.97 20.36 -19.91
CA VAL A 2 10.53 20.69 -19.78
C VAL A 2 10.24 21.08 -18.34
N PRO A 3 9.25 21.94 -18.06
CA PRO A 3 8.82 22.23 -16.69
C PRO A 3 8.48 20.97 -15.91
N GLN A 4 8.78 20.98 -14.62
CA GLN A 4 8.58 19.85 -13.70
C GLN A 4 7.82 20.29 -12.45
N LEU A 5 7.00 19.39 -11.91
CA LEU A 5 6.33 19.55 -10.62
C LEU A 5 6.77 18.43 -9.69
N THR A 6 7.20 18.77 -8.46
CA THR A 6 7.54 17.77 -7.45
C THR A 6 6.35 17.55 -6.53
N LEU A 7 5.90 16.29 -6.45
CA LEU A 7 4.78 15.84 -5.62
C LEU A 7 5.30 15.19 -4.35
N GLU A 8 4.64 15.47 -3.21
CA GLU A 8 4.83 14.82 -1.92
C GLU A 8 4.16 13.44 -1.97
N THR A 9 4.94 12.38 -2.10
CA THR A 9 4.46 11.01 -2.27
C THR A 9 4.94 10.06 -1.17
N GLY A 10 5.44 10.59 -0.07
CA GLY A 10 5.88 9.85 1.10
C GLY A 10 7.40 9.87 1.29
N SER A 11 8.03 8.69 1.41
CA SER A 11 9.48 8.62 1.68
C SER A 11 10.35 9.16 0.54
N ASP A 12 9.89 9.06 -0.68
CA ASP A 12 10.58 9.50 -1.89
C ASP A 12 9.60 10.33 -2.72
N ASP A 13 9.89 11.64 -2.88
CA ASP A 13 9.06 12.54 -3.66
C ASP A 13 9.15 12.24 -5.16
N GLN A 14 8.05 12.40 -5.89
CA GLN A 14 8.01 12.16 -7.32
C GLN A 14 8.08 13.46 -8.12
N VAL A 15 9.04 13.53 -9.05
CA VAL A 15 9.15 14.62 -10.00
C VAL A 15 8.44 14.23 -11.29
N VAL A 16 7.43 15.00 -11.67
CA VAL A 16 6.62 14.76 -12.88
C VAL A 16 6.85 15.83 -13.93
N ASP A 17 7.00 15.39 -15.15
CA ASP A 17 7.24 16.27 -16.28
C ASP A 17 5.94 16.91 -16.81
N TYR A 18 6.06 18.15 -17.29
CA TYR A 18 5.01 18.77 -18.07
C TYR A 18 4.66 17.90 -19.28
N MET A 19 3.37 17.65 -19.48
CA MET A 19 2.87 16.83 -20.58
C MET A 19 2.18 17.65 -21.67
N SER A 20 1.29 18.56 -21.29
CA SER A 20 0.45 19.28 -22.26
C SER A 20 -0.15 20.57 -21.70
N GLY A 21 -0.79 21.37 -22.57
CA GLY A 21 -1.53 22.58 -22.20
C GLY A 21 -0.87 23.87 -22.67
N SER A 22 0.24 23.83 -23.46
CA SER A 22 0.83 25.03 -24.00
C SER A 22 -0.18 25.80 -24.89
N GLY A 23 -0.20 27.11 -24.71
CA GLY A 23 -1.18 27.98 -25.36
C GLY A 23 -2.54 28.07 -24.62
N ASN A 24 -2.69 27.40 -23.50
CA ASN A 24 -3.89 27.48 -22.64
C ASN A 24 -3.55 28.05 -21.27
N SER A 25 -4.58 28.32 -20.47
CA SER A 25 -4.43 28.75 -19.08
C SER A 25 -4.18 27.59 -18.10
N THR A 26 -4.14 26.35 -18.58
CA THR A 26 -3.93 25.14 -17.79
C THR A 26 -2.80 24.31 -18.37
N LEU A 27 -1.86 23.94 -17.51
CA LEU A 27 -0.79 22.98 -17.83
C LEU A 27 -1.08 21.64 -17.13
N SER A 28 -0.80 20.54 -17.80
CA SER A 28 -1.01 19.20 -17.31
C SER A 28 0.31 18.48 -17.04
N PHE A 29 0.37 17.79 -15.91
CA PHE A 29 1.46 16.93 -15.48
C PHE A 29 0.88 15.55 -15.18
N ASN A 30 1.51 14.49 -15.68
CA ASN A 30 1.05 13.11 -15.41
C ASN A 30 1.88 12.50 -14.31
N TYR A 31 1.21 12.07 -13.25
CA TYR A 31 1.78 11.24 -12.21
C TYR A 31 1.29 9.80 -12.35
N THR A 32 2.22 8.86 -12.28
CA THR A 32 1.92 7.43 -12.17
C THR A 32 2.43 6.95 -10.82
N VAL A 33 1.53 6.41 -10.00
CA VAL A 33 1.87 5.89 -8.68
C VAL A 33 2.96 4.84 -8.79
N GLN A 34 4.05 5.04 -8.06
CA GLN A 34 5.16 4.10 -8.00
C GLN A 34 5.02 3.18 -6.79
N SER A 35 5.77 2.07 -6.81
CA SER A 35 5.88 1.21 -5.62
C SER A 35 6.48 1.99 -4.46
N LYS A 36 5.83 1.94 -3.29
CA LYS A 36 6.14 2.65 -2.05
C LYS A 36 5.64 4.09 -1.97
N ASP A 37 5.11 4.67 -3.03
CA ASP A 37 4.44 5.96 -2.88
C ASP A 37 3.24 5.80 -1.93
N ALA A 38 3.15 6.64 -0.92
CA ALA A 38 2.08 6.57 0.07
C ALA A 38 1.86 7.94 0.71
N THR A 39 0.69 8.50 0.50
CA THR A 39 0.25 9.73 1.18
C THR A 39 -1.26 9.71 1.41
N SER A 40 -1.69 10.21 2.55
CA SER A 40 -3.12 10.32 2.87
C SER A 40 -3.83 11.42 2.10
N ASP A 41 -3.07 12.35 1.53
CA ASP A 41 -3.59 13.46 0.73
C ASP A 41 -2.48 14.02 -0.16
N LEU A 42 -2.56 13.77 -1.47
CA LEU A 42 -1.52 14.16 -2.42
C LEU A 42 -1.49 15.68 -2.58
N ASP A 43 -0.33 16.27 -2.34
CA ASP A 43 -0.03 17.66 -2.66
C ASP A 43 1.37 17.76 -3.29
N TYR A 44 1.81 18.94 -3.63
CA TYR A 44 3.19 19.19 -4.03
C TYR A 44 4.03 19.57 -2.81
N VAL A 45 5.35 19.36 -2.88
CA VAL A 45 6.25 19.46 -1.71
C VAL A 45 6.38 20.85 -1.12
N SER A 46 6.19 21.93 -1.91
CA SER A 46 6.41 23.31 -1.45
C SER A 46 5.87 24.35 -2.43
N THR A 47 5.88 25.60 -2.05
CA THR A 47 5.53 26.74 -2.91
C THR A 47 6.46 26.91 -4.13
N SER A 48 7.63 26.27 -4.13
CA SER A 48 8.62 26.27 -5.20
C SER A 48 8.70 24.94 -5.96
N ALA A 49 7.72 24.05 -5.77
CA ALA A 49 7.72 22.72 -6.38
C ALA A 49 7.61 22.71 -7.91
N LEU A 50 7.09 23.79 -8.51
CA LEU A 50 7.06 23.96 -9.97
C LEU A 50 8.36 24.58 -10.45
N ALA A 51 9.18 23.80 -11.16
CA ALA A 51 10.47 24.19 -11.69
C ALA A 51 10.46 24.27 -13.22
N LEU A 52 11.19 25.20 -13.80
CA LEU A 52 11.31 25.31 -15.27
C LEU A 52 12.19 24.23 -15.91
N ASN A 53 13.16 23.68 -15.17
CA ASN A 53 14.09 22.65 -15.64
C ASN A 53 14.66 22.99 -17.05
N SER A 54 15.20 24.20 -17.22
CA SER A 54 15.68 24.77 -18.48
C SER A 54 14.59 25.00 -19.55
N GLY A 55 13.30 24.84 -19.20
CA GLY A 55 12.16 25.22 -20.02
C GLY A 55 11.73 26.68 -19.78
N SER A 56 10.56 27.05 -20.25
CA SER A 56 9.97 28.36 -19.98
C SER A 56 8.44 28.28 -19.91
N ILE A 57 7.87 29.11 -19.04
CA ILE A 57 6.42 29.35 -18.98
C ILE A 57 6.22 30.85 -19.16
N LYS A 58 5.45 31.26 -20.16
CA LYS A 58 5.22 32.65 -20.52
C LYS A 58 3.76 32.88 -20.90
N ASP A 59 3.29 34.11 -20.71
CA ASP A 59 2.00 34.54 -21.22
C ASP A 59 2.01 34.78 -22.76
N GLY A 60 0.87 35.12 -23.35
CA GLY A 60 0.74 35.39 -24.78
C GLY A 60 1.49 36.65 -25.24
N ALA A 61 1.91 37.52 -24.32
CA ALA A 61 2.73 38.71 -24.62
C ALA A 61 4.24 38.43 -24.48
N GLY A 62 4.62 37.23 -24.01
CA GLY A 62 6.01 36.83 -23.84
C GLY A 62 6.58 37.09 -22.45
N ASN A 63 5.79 37.59 -21.50
CA ASN A 63 6.23 37.80 -20.11
C ASN A 63 6.38 36.46 -19.37
N ALA A 64 7.41 36.33 -18.54
CA ALA A 64 7.62 35.15 -17.72
C ALA A 64 6.53 35.01 -16.65
N ALA A 65 6.00 33.82 -16.48
CA ALA A 65 5.02 33.50 -15.44
C ALA A 65 5.66 33.53 -14.05
N THR A 66 4.90 33.96 -13.04
CA THR A 66 5.25 33.74 -11.62
C THR A 66 4.90 32.31 -11.25
N LEU A 67 5.86 31.56 -10.72
CA LEU A 67 5.73 30.10 -10.47
C LEU A 67 5.47 29.74 -9.00
N THR A 68 5.30 30.75 -8.14
CA THR A 68 5.03 30.50 -6.71
C THR A 68 3.65 29.86 -6.56
N LEU A 69 3.63 28.63 -6.08
CA LEU A 69 2.41 27.89 -5.78
C LEU A 69 1.82 28.34 -4.44
N PRO A 70 0.52 28.12 -4.17
CA PRO A 70 -0.03 28.20 -2.83
C PRO A 70 0.75 27.30 -1.87
N SER A 71 0.80 27.61 -0.58
CA SER A 71 1.41 26.68 0.39
C SER A 71 0.65 25.36 0.43
N PRO A 72 1.33 24.21 0.50
CA PRO A 72 0.67 22.91 0.63
C PRO A 72 -0.38 22.92 1.77
N GLY A 73 -1.56 22.37 1.53
CA GLY A 73 -2.70 22.40 2.44
C GLY A 73 -3.44 23.73 2.54
N ALA A 74 -2.92 24.82 1.96
CA ALA A 74 -3.61 26.12 1.94
C ALA A 74 -4.63 26.20 0.79
N ALA A 75 -5.59 27.11 0.90
CA ALA A 75 -6.59 27.34 -0.14
C ALA A 75 -5.95 27.50 -1.52
N GLY A 76 -6.36 26.68 -2.48
CA GLY A 76 -5.83 26.64 -3.84
C GLY A 76 -4.69 25.64 -4.06
N SER A 77 -4.17 24.96 -3.04
CA SER A 77 -3.25 23.83 -3.22
C SER A 77 -4.01 22.57 -3.68
N LEU A 78 -3.29 21.59 -4.19
CA LEU A 78 -3.88 20.33 -4.66
C LEU A 78 -4.59 19.62 -3.49
N GLY A 79 -3.93 19.42 -2.36
CA GLY A 79 -4.49 18.74 -1.19
C GLY A 79 -5.68 19.50 -0.57
N ALA A 80 -5.70 20.84 -0.61
CA ALA A 80 -6.86 21.60 -0.11
C ALA A 80 -8.08 21.51 -1.05
N VAL A 81 -7.89 21.20 -2.34
CA VAL A 81 -8.96 21.18 -3.35
C VAL A 81 -9.42 19.75 -3.67
N LYS A 82 -8.53 18.76 -3.48
CA LYS A 82 -8.76 17.34 -3.79
C LYS A 82 -8.25 16.47 -2.66
N GLY A 83 -9.03 15.50 -2.21
CA GLY A 83 -8.59 14.45 -1.29
C GLY A 83 -8.13 13.24 -2.11
N LEU A 84 -6.86 13.20 -2.50
CA LEU A 84 -6.28 12.12 -3.30
C LEU A 84 -5.36 11.26 -2.42
N VAL A 85 -5.85 10.10 -2.01
CA VAL A 85 -5.04 9.12 -1.26
C VAL A 85 -4.19 8.32 -2.24
N ILE A 86 -2.90 8.26 -1.99
CA ILE A 86 -1.96 7.41 -2.74
C ILE A 86 -1.55 6.23 -1.86
N ASP A 87 -1.67 5.04 -2.39
CA ASP A 87 -1.22 3.81 -1.78
C ASP A 87 -0.58 2.90 -2.85
N GLY A 88 0.71 3.02 -3.01
CA GLY A 88 1.58 2.18 -3.85
C GLY A 88 2.29 1.10 -3.04
N THR A 89 1.96 0.94 -1.75
CA THR A 89 2.54 -0.09 -0.90
C THR A 89 1.90 -1.46 -1.15
N THR A 90 2.60 -2.51 -0.75
CA THR A 90 2.06 -3.88 -0.83
C THR A 90 1.89 -4.45 0.57
N ALA A 91 0.75 -5.05 0.82
CA ALA A 91 0.49 -5.78 2.04
C ALA A 91 1.57 -6.85 2.29
N LYS A 92 2.12 -6.87 3.51
CA LYS A 92 3.12 -7.86 3.94
C LYS A 92 2.59 -8.61 5.15
N ILE A 93 2.88 -9.90 5.23
CA ILE A 93 2.64 -10.67 6.46
C ILE A 93 3.58 -10.15 7.54
N THR A 94 3.02 -9.78 8.68
CA THR A 94 3.75 -9.30 9.86
C THR A 94 3.97 -10.40 10.88
N ASN A 95 2.99 -11.28 11.06
CA ASN A 95 3.13 -12.49 11.87
C ASN A 95 2.04 -13.54 11.56
N VAL A 96 2.28 -14.76 12.00
CA VAL A 96 1.30 -15.84 12.08
C VAL A 96 1.19 -16.24 13.56
N THR A 97 -0.03 -16.38 14.07
CA THR A 97 -0.24 -16.69 15.50
C THR A 97 -1.59 -17.42 15.72
N SER A 98 -1.93 -17.67 16.97
CA SER A 98 -3.22 -18.23 17.38
C SER A 98 -3.74 -17.54 18.65
N PRO A 99 -5.05 -17.31 18.79
CA PRO A 99 -5.63 -16.86 20.04
C PRO A 99 -5.71 -17.95 21.12
N LYS A 100 -5.30 -19.18 20.79
CA LYS A 100 -5.23 -20.30 21.75
C LYS A 100 -4.02 -20.15 22.68
N PHE A 101 -4.16 -20.63 23.90
CA PHE A 101 -3.04 -20.69 24.83
C PHE A 101 -2.04 -21.78 24.42
N ASN A 102 -0.79 -21.64 24.88
CA ASN A 102 0.18 -22.71 24.73
C ASN A 102 -0.29 -23.97 25.53
N GLY A 103 -0.15 -25.13 24.91
CA GLY A 103 -0.60 -26.37 25.56
C GLY A 103 -0.67 -27.53 24.57
N PHE A 104 -1.20 -28.65 25.07
CA PHE A 104 -1.39 -29.89 24.31
C PHE A 104 -2.81 -29.92 23.74
N TYR A 105 -2.91 -30.20 22.46
CA TYR A 105 -4.18 -30.34 21.76
C TYR A 105 -4.31 -31.74 21.16
N LYS A 106 -5.44 -32.36 21.32
CA LYS A 106 -5.72 -33.74 20.86
C LYS A 106 -6.61 -33.74 19.63
N ALA A 107 -6.66 -34.89 18.97
CA ALA A 107 -7.52 -35.09 17.78
C ALA A 107 -8.97 -34.68 18.08
N GLY A 108 -9.57 -33.97 17.15
CA GLY A 108 -10.92 -33.38 17.21
C GLY A 108 -10.96 -31.95 17.76
N GLU A 109 -9.91 -31.45 18.40
CA GLU A 109 -9.87 -30.06 18.87
C GLU A 109 -9.60 -29.10 17.72
N VAL A 110 -10.16 -27.90 17.84
CA VAL A 110 -10.10 -26.85 16.82
C VAL A 110 -9.16 -25.74 17.27
N LEU A 111 -8.19 -25.45 16.43
CA LEU A 111 -7.31 -24.27 16.53
C LEU A 111 -7.67 -23.26 15.44
N VAL A 112 -7.69 -21.99 15.81
CA VAL A 112 -7.74 -20.89 14.84
C VAL A 112 -6.32 -20.37 14.67
N ILE A 113 -5.83 -20.37 13.46
CA ILE A 113 -4.55 -19.76 13.10
C ILE A 113 -4.85 -18.43 12.43
N THR A 114 -4.17 -17.37 12.84
CA THR A 114 -4.34 -16.02 12.28
C THR A 114 -3.08 -15.58 11.57
N VAL A 115 -3.24 -15.05 10.38
CA VAL A 115 -2.18 -14.42 9.58
C VAL A 115 -2.46 -12.92 9.59
N ASN A 116 -1.52 -12.14 10.14
CA ASN A 116 -1.65 -10.69 10.23
C ASN A 116 -0.80 -10.00 9.16
N PHE A 117 -1.37 -8.96 8.56
CA PHE A 117 -0.77 -8.17 7.49
C PHE A 117 -0.48 -6.75 7.97
N SER A 118 0.41 -6.06 7.25
CA SER A 118 0.75 -4.65 7.50
C SER A 118 -0.42 -3.69 7.22
N GLU A 119 -1.40 -4.13 6.43
CA GLU A 119 -2.54 -3.32 5.99
C GLU A 119 -3.76 -4.20 5.70
N VAL A 120 -4.90 -3.58 5.41
CA VAL A 120 -6.14 -4.27 5.08
C VAL A 120 -6.00 -5.04 3.77
N VAL A 121 -6.40 -6.31 3.76
CA VAL A 121 -6.36 -7.18 2.58
C VAL A 121 -7.76 -7.68 2.20
N THR A 122 -8.00 -7.81 0.91
CA THR A 122 -9.23 -8.42 0.37
C THR A 122 -8.91 -9.80 -0.19
N VAL A 123 -9.68 -10.80 0.25
CA VAL A 123 -9.51 -12.19 -0.17
C VAL A 123 -10.48 -12.52 -1.29
N SER A 124 -9.98 -13.14 -2.36
CA SER A 124 -10.75 -13.78 -3.40
C SER A 124 -10.42 -15.28 -3.45
N GLY A 125 -11.42 -16.13 -3.55
CA GLY A 125 -11.24 -17.58 -3.46
C GLY A 125 -11.00 -18.09 -2.04
N VAL A 126 -10.34 -19.23 -1.90
CA VAL A 126 -10.05 -19.88 -0.62
C VAL A 126 -8.54 -20.14 -0.51
N PRO A 127 -7.74 -19.15 -0.09
CA PRO A 127 -6.33 -19.38 0.20
C PRO A 127 -6.13 -20.46 1.24
N GLN A 128 -4.99 -21.14 1.17
CA GLN A 128 -4.61 -22.21 2.10
C GLN A 128 -3.31 -21.87 2.81
N LEU A 129 -3.20 -22.34 4.05
CA LEU A 129 -1.96 -22.35 4.83
C LEU A 129 -1.61 -23.82 5.12
N THR A 130 -0.37 -24.23 4.86
CA THR A 130 0.08 -25.60 5.16
C THR A 130 0.83 -25.60 6.50
N LEU A 131 0.36 -26.42 7.41
CA LEU A 131 0.94 -26.60 8.75
C LEU A 131 1.79 -27.87 8.79
N GLU A 132 2.94 -27.78 9.45
CA GLU A 132 3.80 -28.89 9.81
C GLU A 132 3.14 -29.70 10.96
N THR A 133 2.57 -30.83 10.66
CA THR A 133 1.84 -31.66 11.63
C THR A 133 2.42 -33.06 11.77
N GLY A 134 3.68 -33.23 11.40
CA GLY A 134 4.43 -34.49 11.51
C GLY A 134 4.53 -35.25 10.18
N SER A 135 4.21 -36.53 10.16
CA SER A 135 4.39 -37.34 8.94
C SER A 135 3.54 -36.90 7.74
N ASN A 136 2.48 -36.17 7.98
CA ASN A 136 1.58 -35.64 6.93
C ASN A 136 1.18 -34.22 7.29
N ASP A 137 1.64 -33.25 6.49
CA ASP A 137 1.28 -31.84 6.64
C ASP A 137 -0.19 -31.58 6.33
N ARG A 138 -0.75 -30.56 6.97
CA ARG A 138 -2.17 -30.21 6.80
C ARG A 138 -2.33 -28.87 6.11
N ALA A 139 -2.87 -28.90 4.89
CA ALA A 139 -3.36 -27.70 4.23
C ALA A 139 -4.71 -27.31 4.85
N ILE A 140 -4.77 -26.13 5.45
CA ILE A 140 -5.98 -25.59 6.09
C ILE A 140 -6.52 -24.40 5.29
N ASN A 141 -7.84 -24.30 5.23
CA ASN A 141 -8.52 -23.30 4.44
C ASN A 141 -8.72 -21.99 5.20
N TYR A 142 -8.65 -20.88 4.46
CA TYR A 142 -9.14 -19.59 4.89
C TYR A 142 -10.64 -19.70 5.29
N VAL A 143 -10.99 -18.99 6.37
CA VAL A 143 -12.37 -18.97 6.89
C VAL A 143 -12.95 -17.57 6.89
N SER A 144 -12.20 -16.55 7.33
CA SER A 144 -12.70 -15.19 7.50
C SER A 144 -11.59 -14.15 7.62
N GLY A 145 -11.98 -12.86 7.53
CA GLY A 145 -11.07 -11.73 7.74
C GLY A 145 -10.85 -10.85 6.50
N SER A 146 -11.48 -11.16 5.36
CA SER A 146 -11.43 -10.27 4.18
C SER A 146 -11.98 -8.89 4.53
N GLY A 147 -11.30 -7.84 4.08
CA GLY A 147 -11.59 -6.47 4.44
C GLY A 147 -10.97 -6.05 5.80
N SER A 148 -10.04 -6.83 6.34
CA SER A 148 -9.26 -6.50 7.53
C SER A 148 -7.78 -6.85 7.34
N SER A 149 -6.94 -6.47 8.30
CA SER A 149 -5.51 -6.84 8.31
C SER A 149 -5.24 -8.21 8.93
N THR A 150 -6.26 -8.99 9.31
CA THR A 150 -6.10 -10.30 9.93
C THR A 150 -6.97 -11.34 9.23
N LEU A 151 -6.34 -12.36 8.68
CA LEU A 151 -7.03 -13.50 8.09
C LEU A 151 -7.03 -14.69 9.05
N SER A 152 -8.14 -15.42 9.11
CA SER A 152 -8.32 -16.57 9.99
C SER A 152 -8.41 -17.86 9.17
N PHE A 153 -7.70 -18.89 9.66
CA PHE A 153 -7.68 -20.25 9.12
C PHE A 153 -8.08 -21.23 10.23
N LYS A 154 -8.80 -22.27 9.87
CA LYS A 154 -9.27 -23.26 10.82
C LYS A 154 -8.53 -24.58 10.66
N TYR A 155 -7.81 -24.98 11.70
CA TYR A 155 -7.22 -26.30 11.83
C TYR A 155 -8.01 -27.16 12.82
N THR A 156 -8.36 -28.36 12.41
CA THR A 156 -8.88 -29.40 13.32
C THR A 156 -7.84 -30.49 13.42
N VAL A 157 -7.32 -30.71 14.62
CA VAL A 157 -6.28 -31.74 14.87
C VAL A 157 -6.82 -33.10 14.45
N GLN A 158 -6.09 -33.80 13.60
CA GLN A 158 -6.45 -35.12 13.11
C GLN A 158 -5.77 -36.22 13.93
N SER A 159 -6.30 -37.44 13.84
CA SER A 159 -5.63 -38.60 14.40
C SER A 159 -4.32 -38.84 13.64
N GLY A 160 -3.21 -38.95 14.38
CA GLY A 160 -1.87 -39.12 13.83
C GLY A 160 -1.08 -37.83 13.63
N ASP A 161 -1.70 -36.67 13.78
CA ASP A 161 -0.96 -35.39 13.80
C ASP A 161 -0.12 -35.32 15.08
N ALA A 162 1.16 -34.93 14.93
CA ALA A 162 2.09 -34.80 16.04
C ALA A 162 3.14 -33.72 15.71
N SER A 163 3.16 -32.65 16.48
CA SER A 163 4.19 -31.63 16.45
C SER A 163 4.53 -31.21 17.86
N SER A 164 5.81 -30.98 18.16
CA SER A 164 6.25 -30.47 19.46
C SER A 164 5.97 -28.97 19.59
N ASP A 165 5.92 -28.27 18.46
CA ASP A 165 5.56 -26.86 18.35
C ASP A 165 5.00 -26.65 16.93
N LEU A 166 3.72 -26.33 16.86
CA LEU A 166 3.01 -26.22 15.58
C LEU A 166 3.44 -24.98 14.82
N ASP A 167 3.91 -25.16 13.59
CA ASP A 167 4.30 -24.10 12.70
C ASP A 167 3.81 -24.36 11.25
N TYR A 168 4.04 -23.45 10.34
CA TYR A 168 3.81 -23.62 8.92
C TYR A 168 5.05 -24.19 8.22
N THR A 169 4.86 -24.89 7.08
CA THR A 169 5.92 -25.69 6.45
C THR A 169 7.00 -24.91 5.73
N SER A 170 6.70 -23.74 5.17
CA SER A 170 7.66 -22.94 4.40
C SER A 170 7.24 -21.47 4.25
N THR A 171 8.19 -20.64 3.86
CA THR A 171 8.04 -19.21 3.56
C THR A 171 8.08 -18.90 2.05
N SER A 172 7.79 -19.88 1.19
CA SER A 172 7.84 -19.72 -0.28
C SER A 172 6.79 -18.78 -0.82
#